data_dff57e5542f23c058cf3aaeaeea8c330
#
_entry.id   dff57e5542f23c058cf3aaeaeea8c330
#
_cell.length_a   1.000
_cell.length_b   1.000
_cell.length_c   1.000
_cell.angle_alpha   90.00
_cell.angle_beta   90.00
_cell.angle_gamma   90.00
#
_symmetry.space_group_name_H-M   'P 1'
#
loop_
_entity.id
_entity.type
_entity.pdbx_description
1 polymer ?
#
loop_
_entity_poly.entity_id
_entity_poly.type
_entity_poly.pdbx_seq_one_letter_code
_entity_poly.pdbx_strand_id
1 'polypeptide(L)'
;MISVLIPMVGYGQIVADHTVVDQFDDIPQRYIDAVKTMLVCMAGESHSMGYQNGQLLLEKLDPTYQVETYTTDPPPAYSNQYLRIGRPYMMGEDSFFSPAGLYLIKQAVADQNDTGNPFDVMGFVWCWDMTWENPPGGTMDPVYRVRWAGSSEGSPDGNKRWGLDRGDSILTGNRVSMDTYLEGVDAVIRYCKDLHIPTQWIYNTGPVDGEEENGSEMGFQRELKHDHIRAWVAADASRILFDYADILCWNNDGEKNMAEWNDNGEIRPHAQIHPDNLMDYDESFNIIDMVNDTDGDHIGEVGALRLAKAMWWMLARIAGWDGNGGSTG
;
A
#
# COMPACT_ATOMS: atom_id res chain seq x y z
N MET A 1 -3.53 12.21 -31.30
CA MET A 1 -4.13 12.81 -30.11
C MET A 1 -3.06 13.63 -29.41
N ILE A 2 -3.33 14.90 -29.13
CA ILE A 2 -2.37 15.80 -28.50
C ILE A 2 -2.46 15.54 -27.00
N SER A 3 -1.43 14.91 -26.42
CA SER A 3 -1.29 14.77 -24.97
C SER A 3 -1.10 16.18 -24.40
N VAL A 4 -2.09 16.71 -23.74
CA VAL A 4 -1.99 17.96 -23.00
C VAL A 4 -1.26 17.61 -21.70
N LEU A 5 0.02 17.93 -21.63
CA LEU A 5 0.75 18.03 -20.36
C LEU A 5 0.06 19.14 -19.56
N ILE A 6 -0.81 18.74 -18.63
CA ILE A 6 -1.34 19.67 -17.63
C ILE A 6 -0.15 20.04 -16.73
N PRO A 7 0.22 21.33 -16.63
CA PRO A 7 1.25 21.75 -15.70
C PRO A 7 0.82 21.35 -14.29
N MET A 8 1.66 20.63 -13.56
CA MET A 8 1.48 20.44 -12.12
C MET A 8 1.45 21.83 -11.47
N VAL A 9 0.26 22.35 -11.25
CA VAL A 9 0.05 23.44 -10.31
C VAL A 9 0.42 22.85 -8.95
N GLY A 10 1.26 23.55 -8.18
CA GLY A 10 1.85 23.04 -6.93
C GLY A 10 0.81 22.74 -5.86
N TYR A 11 0.09 21.65 -6.04
CA TYR A 11 -0.69 21.01 -4.98
C TYR A 11 0.29 20.31 -4.05
N GLY A 12 0.04 20.41 -2.73
CA GLY A 12 0.87 19.73 -1.72
C GLY A 12 1.05 18.23 -2.04
N GLN A 13 2.07 17.63 -1.45
CA GLN A 13 2.34 16.19 -1.58
C GLN A 13 1.05 15.37 -1.36
N ILE A 14 0.86 14.33 -2.17
CA ILE A 14 -0.30 13.44 -2.04
C ILE A 14 0.05 12.36 -1.00
N VAL A 15 -0.65 12.42 0.13
CA VAL A 15 -0.58 11.42 1.20
C VAL A 15 -2.02 11.02 1.54
N ALA A 16 -2.34 9.76 1.34
CA ALA A 16 -3.63 9.19 1.73
C ALA A 16 -3.44 8.42 3.05
N ASP A 17 -3.77 9.06 4.15
CA ASP A 17 -3.77 8.54 5.51
C ASP A 17 -5.21 8.47 6.07
N HIS A 18 -5.39 8.20 7.37
CA HIS A 18 -6.71 8.12 7.98
C HIS A 18 -7.54 9.40 7.81
N THR A 19 -6.92 10.58 7.72
CA THR A 19 -7.62 11.87 7.66
C THR A 19 -8.37 12.09 6.36
N VAL A 20 -7.98 11.40 5.28
CA VAL A 20 -8.63 11.55 3.98
C VAL A 20 -9.87 10.67 3.81
N VAL A 21 -10.06 9.69 4.70
CA VAL A 21 -11.23 8.80 4.66
C VAL A 21 -12.54 9.59 4.78
N ASP A 22 -12.56 10.59 5.65
CA ASP A 22 -13.73 11.47 5.84
C ASP A 22 -13.86 12.55 4.74
N GLN A 23 -12.78 12.82 4.01
CA GLN A 23 -12.79 13.77 2.88
C GLN A 23 -13.26 13.14 1.56
N PHE A 24 -13.52 11.85 1.56
CA PHE A 24 -13.97 11.11 0.38
C PHE A 24 -15.28 11.69 -0.20
N ASP A 25 -16.22 12.10 0.65
CA ASP A 25 -17.51 12.65 0.23
C ASP A 25 -17.38 14.06 -0.39
N ASP A 26 -16.22 14.70 -0.26
CA ASP A 26 -15.93 16.00 -0.83
C ASP A 26 -15.41 15.93 -2.29
N ILE A 27 -15.19 14.73 -2.84
CA ILE A 27 -14.67 14.56 -4.19
C ILE A 27 -15.69 15.08 -5.21
N PRO A 28 -15.37 16.14 -6.00
CA PRO A 28 -16.31 16.65 -7.01
C PRO A 28 -16.55 15.61 -8.12
N GLN A 29 -17.78 15.54 -8.63
CA GLN A 29 -18.21 14.56 -9.63
C GLN A 29 -17.26 14.46 -10.84
N ARG A 30 -16.74 15.58 -11.33
CA ARG A 30 -15.79 15.58 -12.47
C ARG A 30 -14.52 14.77 -12.22
N TYR A 31 -14.08 14.66 -10.95
CA TYR A 31 -12.91 13.86 -10.59
C TYR A 31 -13.28 12.40 -10.35
N ILE A 32 -14.49 12.12 -9.86
CA ILE A 32 -15.04 10.76 -9.84
C ILE A 32 -15.08 10.21 -11.28
N ASP A 33 -15.59 11.03 -12.21
CA ASP A 33 -15.64 10.65 -13.64
C ASP A 33 -14.24 10.44 -14.22
N ALA A 34 -13.25 11.26 -13.82
CA ALA A 34 -11.87 11.08 -14.24
C ALA A 34 -11.26 9.79 -13.68
N VAL A 35 -11.49 9.47 -12.41
CA VAL A 35 -11.01 8.22 -11.78
C VAL A 35 -11.59 6.99 -12.47
N LYS A 36 -12.85 7.05 -12.94
CA LYS A 36 -13.47 5.95 -13.70
C LYS A 36 -12.77 5.65 -15.03
N THR A 37 -11.93 6.54 -15.54
CA THR A 37 -11.15 6.25 -16.74
C THR A 37 -9.84 5.51 -16.45
N MET A 38 -9.42 5.44 -15.18
CA MET A 38 -8.11 4.95 -14.79
C MET A 38 -8.00 3.44 -14.82
N LEU A 39 -6.77 2.98 -15.08
CA LEU A 39 -6.33 1.60 -14.95
C LEU A 39 -5.28 1.55 -13.84
N VAL A 40 -5.61 0.88 -12.74
CA VAL A 40 -4.79 0.79 -11.52
C VAL A 40 -4.29 -0.64 -11.34
N CYS A 41 -3.00 -0.80 -11.10
CA CYS A 41 -2.36 -2.08 -10.81
C CYS A 41 -1.74 -2.07 -9.42
N MET A 42 -2.29 -2.87 -8.50
CA MET A 42 -1.78 -3.04 -7.14
C MET A 42 -1.16 -4.44 -7.04
N ALA A 43 0.13 -4.53 -7.28
CA ALA A 43 0.87 -5.78 -7.12
C ALA A 43 0.96 -6.19 -5.64
N GLY A 44 1.34 -7.42 -5.35
CA GLY A 44 1.50 -7.95 -4.00
C GLY A 44 0.70 -9.23 -3.76
N GLU A 45 0.62 -9.65 -2.52
CA GLU A 45 -0.06 -10.88 -2.11
C GLU A 45 -1.45 -10.62 -1.50
N SER A 46 -1.80 -11.34 -0.41
CA SER A 46 -3.15 -11.36 0.16
C SER A 46 -3.68 -9.97 0.51
N HIS A 47 -2.90 -9.11 1.15
CA HIS A 47 -3.34 -7.76 1.52
C HIS A 47 -3.73 -6.88 0.31
N SER A 48 -3.24 -7.20 -0.91
CA SER A 48 -3.69 -6.52 -2.12
C SER A 48 -5.17 -6.78 -2.44
N MET A 49 -5.75 -7.86 -1.91
CA MET A 49 -7.20 -8.13 -2.04
C MET A 49 -8.04 -7.09 -1.32
N GLY A 50 -7.57 -6.56 -0.19
CA GLY A 50 -8.29 -5.53 0.55
C GLY A 50 -8.63 -4.31 -0.29
N TYR A 51 -7.72 -3.92 -1.18
CA TYR A 51 -7.98 -2.83 -2.11
C TYR A 51 -9.12 -3.15 -3.08
N GLN A 52 -9.14 -4.34 -3.68
CA GLN A 52 -10.19 -4.73 -4.61
C GLN A 52 -11.54 -4.96 -3.91
N ASN A 53 -11.53 -5.69 -2.81
CA ASN A 53 -12.73 -6.03 -2.07
C ASN A 53 -13.41 -4.78 -1.49
N GLY A 54 -12.62 -3.84 -0.98
CA GLY A 54 -13.13 -2.55 -0.53
C GLY A 54 -13.82 -1.77 -1.65
N GLN A 55 -13.29 -1.81 -2.88
CA GLN A 55 -13.93 -1.16 -4.02
C GLN A 55 -15.27 -1.80 -4.38
N LEU A 56 -15.34 -3.14 -4.40
CA LEU A 56 -16.58 -3.87 -4.67
C LEU A 56 -17.66 -3.59 -3.60
N LEU A 57 -17.24 -3.46 -2.35
CA LEU A 57 -18.14 -3.06 -1.26
C LEU A 57 -18.64 -1.63 -1.45
N LEU A 58 -17.74 -0.71 -1.77
CA LEU A 58 -18.10 0.69 -1.97
C LEU A 58 -19.11 0.84 -3.12
N GLU A 59 -18.89 0.17 -4.26
CA GLU A 59 -19.84 0.13 -5.37
C GLU A 59 -21.20 -0.41 -4.95
N LYS A 60 -21.22 -1.47 -4.13
CA LYS A 60 -22.47 -2.04 -3.62
C LYS A 60 -23.27 -1.06 -2.76
N LEU A 61 -22.57 -0.21 -1.99
CA LEU A 61 -23.18 0.82 -1.15
C LEU A 61 -23.58 2.05 -1.95
N ASP A 62 -22.76 2.45 -2.91
CA ASP A 62 -23.03 3.61 -3.78
C ASP A 62 -22.58 3.30 -5.23
N PRO A 63 -23.53 3.09 -6.15
CA PRO A 63 -23.23 2.83 -7.57
C PRO A 63 -22.52 3.96 -8.30
N THR A 64 -22.35 5.12 -7.68
CA THR A 64 -21.50 6.19 -8.22
C THR A 64 -20.07 5.73 -8.37
N TYR A 65 -19.57 4.85 -7.49
CA TYR A 65 -18.19 4.37 -7.42
C TYR A 65 -18.02 3.01 -8.12
N GLN A 66 -18.46 2.92 -9.36
CA GLN A 66 -18.39 1.71 -10.16
C GLN A 66 -16.95 1.24 -10.38
N VAL A 67 -16.72 -0.07 -10.28
CA VAL A 67 -15.40 -0.70 -10.40
C VAL A 67 -15.45 -1.98 -11.22
N GLU A 68 -14.38 -2.24 -11.98
CA GLU A 68 -14.05 -3.55 -12.54
C GLU A 68 -12.74 -4.03 -11.93
N THR A 69 -12.79 -5.16 -11.23
CA THR A 69 -11.59 -5.79 -10.67
C THR A 69 -11.02 -6.83 -11.62
N TYR A 70 -9.68 -6.97 -11.62
CA TYR A 70 -9.02 -7.98 -12.45
C TYR A 70 -7.80 -8.60 -11.74
N THR A 71 -7.51 -9.87 -12.06
CA THR A 71 -6.39 -10.64 -11.48
C THR A 71 -5.48 -11.24 -12.54
N THR A 72 -5.77 -11.01 -13.80
CA THR A 72 -5.05 -11.59 -14.95
C THR A 72 -4.47 -10.51 -15.84
N ASP A 73 -3.42 -10.88 -16.57
CA ASP A 73 -2.84 -10.11 -17.66
C ASP A 73 -3.31 -10.73 -19.00
N PRO A 74 -3.78 -9.98 -20.00
CA PRO A 74 -3.90 -8.52 -20.01
C PRO A 74 -5.07 -7.99 -19.15
N PRO A 75 -4.93 -6.74 -18.66
CA PRO A 75 -6.00 -6.07 -17.93
C PRO A 75 -7.20 -5.75 -18.83
N PRO A 76 -8.35 -5.34 -18.23
CA PRO A 76 -9.53 -4.93 -18.99
C PRO A 76 -9.25 -3.80 -19.98
N ALA A 77 -9.98 -3.80 -21.08
CA ALA A 77 -9.93 -2.71 -22.06
C ALA A 77 -10.34 -1.38 -21.44
N TYR A 78 -9.97 -0.28 -22.11
CA TYR A 78 -10.36 1.06 -21.67
C TYR A 78 -11.87 1.19 -21.47
N SER A 79 -12.25 1.81 -20.37
CA SER A 79 -13.61 2.20 -20.04
C SER A 79 -13.63 3.60 -19.42
N ASN A 80 -14.74 4.30 -19.51
CA ASN A 80 -15.03 5.53 -18.77
C ASN A 80 -16.25 5.37 -17.86
N GLN A 81 -16.69 4.13 -17.63
CA GLN A 81 -17.86 3.84 -16.82
C GLN A 81 -17.49 3.40 -15.41
N TYR A 82 -16.29 2.84 -15.23
CA TYR A 82 -15.84 2.24 -13.98
C TYR A 82 -14.33 2.32 -13.83
N LEU A 83 -13.87 2.48 -12.59
CA LEU A 83 -12.47 2.33 -12.21
C LEU A 83 -12.03 0.88 -12.47
N ARG A 84 -10.92 0.68 -13.17
CA ARG A 84 -10.32 -0.64 -13.36
C ARG A 84 -9.16 -0.79 -12.38
N ILE A 85 -9.31 -1.68 -11.41
CA ILE A 85 -8.29 -1.94 -10.40
C ILE A 85 -8.00 -3.42 -10.27
N GLY A 86 -6.73 -3.80 -10.34
CA GLY A 86 -6.37 -5.19 -10.32
C GLY A 86 -5.01 -5.50 -9.69
N ARG A 87 -4.76 -6.81 -9.55
CA ARG A 87 -3.54 -7.37 -8.99
C ARG A 87 -2.99 -8.53 -9.85
N PRO A 88 -2.66 -8.28 -11.12
CA PRO A 88 -2.20 -9.33 -12.01
C PRO A 88 -0.82 -9.88 -11.62
N TYR A 89 -0.06 -9.15 -10.82
CA TYR A 89 1.30 -9.53 -10.38
C TYR A 89 1.28 -9.89 -8.89
N MET A 90 0.80 -11.10 -8.62
CA MET A 90 0.80 -11.66 -7.27
C MET A 90 2.17 -12.25 -6.97
N MET A 91 2.97 -11.50 -6.24
CA MET A 91 4.32 -11.88 -5.83
C MET A 91 4.59 -11.32 -4.43
N GLY A 92 5.23 -12.12 -3.56
CA GLY A 92 5.77 -11.62 -2.30
C GLY A 92 6.90 -10.61 -2.53
N GLU A 93 7.23 -9.87 -1.49
CA GLU A 93 8.19 -8.77 -1.48
C GLU A 93 9.53 -9.16 -2.08
N ASP A 94 10.08 -10.25 -1.62
CA ASP A 94 11.40 -10.74 -2.04
C ASP A 94 11.45 -11.07 -3.54
N SER A 95 10.36 -11.63 -4.06
CA SER A 95 10.25 -11.95 -5.49
C SER A 95 10.07 -10.69 -6.32
N PHE A 96 9.18 -9.79 -5.89
CA PHE A 96 8.86 -8.55 -6.60
C PHE A 96 10.08 -7.63 -6.70
N PHE A 97 10.78 -7.42 -5.58
CA PHE A 97 11.95 -6.52 -5.53
C PHE A 97 13.27 -7.18 -5.89
N SER A 98 13.26 -8.46 -6.26
CA SER A 98 14.43 -9.09 -6.87
C SER A 98 14.79 -8.43 -8.21
N PRO A 99 16.04 -8.52 -8.67
CA PRO A 99 16.41 -8.03 -10.00
C PRO A 99 15.54 -8.61 -11.13
N ALA A 100 15.13 -9.88 -11.02
CA ALA A 100 14.25 -10.53 -11.99
C ALA A 100 12.82 -10.00 -11.91
N GLY A 101 12.27 -9.82 -10.70
CA GLY A 101 10.94 -9.24 -10.49
C GLY A 101 10.86 -7.81 -11.01
N LEU A 102 11.80 -6.95 -10.64
CA LEU A 102 11.85 -5.57 -11.14
C LEU A 102 12.02 -5.49 -12.66
N TYR A 103 12.73 -6.43 -13.27
CA TYR A 103 12.80 -6.54 -14.72
C TYR A 103 11.44 -6.87 -15.33
N LEU A 104 10.73 -7.86 -14.78
CA LEU A 104 9.39 -8.24 -15.25
C LEU A 104 8.39 -7.10 -15.11
N ILE A 105 8.41 -6.37 -14.00
CA ILE A 105 7.53 -5.22 -13.78
C ILE A 105 7.81 -4.10 -14.79
N LYS A 106 9.07 -3.80 -15.08
CA LYS A 106 9.43 -2.81 -16.10
C LYS A 106 8.96 -3.24 -17.49
N GLN A 107 9.07 -4.52 -17.84
CA GLN A 107 8.52 -5.04 -19.09
C GLN A 107 6.99 -4.89 -19.12
N ALA A 108 6.30 -5.33 -18.07
CA ALA A 108 4.85 -5.25 -17.98
C ALA A 108 4.32 -3.81 -18.15
N VAL A 109 4.98 -2.84 -17.53
CA VAL A 109 4.63 -1.42 -17.67
C VAL A 109 4.84 -0.93 -19.11
N ALA A 110 5.94 -1.33 -19.75
CA ALA A 110 6.23 -0.96 -21.15
C ALA A 110 5.24 -1.61 -22.12
N ASP A 111 5.03 -2.93 -21.99
CA ASP A 111 4.12 -3.69 -22.84
C ASP A 111 2.69 -3.15 -22.74
N GLN A 112 2.23 -2.83 -21.52
CA GLN A 112 0.91 -2.24 -21.32
C GLN A 112 0.81 -0.84 -21.93
N ASN A 113 1.86 -0.02 -21.82
CA ASN A 113 1.92 1.28 -22.47
C ASN A 113 1.81 1.18 -24.00
N ASP A 114 2.46 0.17 -24.60
CA ASP A 114 2.46 -0.05 -26.05
C ASP A 114 1.08 -0.47 -26.59
N THR A 115 0.18 -0.94 -25.74
CA THR A 115 -1.23 -1.18 -26.10
C THR A 115 -2.01 0.10 -26.34
N GLY A 116 -1.51 1.26 -25.91
CA GLY A 116 -2.20 2.54 -25.89
C GLY A 116 -3.19 2.71 -24.73
N ASN A 117 -3.20 1.79 -23.75
CA ASN A 117 -4.00 1.83 -22.54
C ASN A 117 -3.06 1.59 -21.31
N PRO A 118 -2.13 2.53 -21.02
CA PRO A 118 -1.14 2.34 -19.95
C PRO A 118 -1.80 2.19 -18.58
N PHE A 119 -1.06 1.63 -17.62
CA PHE A 119 -1.43 1.78 -16.23
C PHE A 119 -1.33 3.26 -15.85
N ASP A 120 -2.41 3.84 -15.34
CA ASP A 120 -2.40 5.21 -14.81
C ASP A 120 -1.68 5.25 -13.47
N VAL A 121 -1.94 4.27 -12.62
CA VAL A 121 -1.32 4.14 -11.29
C VAL A 121 -0.84 2.71 -11.05
N MET A 122 0.32 2.61 -10.46
CA MET A 122 0.90 1.34 -10.04
C MET A 122 1.45 1.42 -8.61
N GLY A 123 1.32 0.34 -7.85
CA GLY A 123 1.87 0.22 -6.51
C GLY A 123 2.16 -1.21 -6.14
N PHE A 124 2.90 -1.39 -5.05
CA PHE A 124 3.12 -2.69 -4.42
C PHE A 124 2.49 -2.68 -3.03
N VAL A 125 1.70 -3.68 -2.72
CA VAL A 125 1.06 -3.86 -1.43
C VAL A 125 1.83 -4.90 -0.64
N TRP A 126 2.34 -4.49 0.52
CA TRP A 126 3.07 -5.34 1.42
C TRP A 126 2.19 -6.46 1.99
N CYS A 127 2.83 -7.58 2.27
CA CYS A 127 2.28 -8.66 3.06
C CYS A 127 3.07 -8.81 4.36
N TRP A 128 2.84 -9.89 5.09
CA TRP A 128 3.52 -10.18 6.35
C TRP A 128 5.02 -10.45 6.21
N ASP A 129 5.51 -10.68 4.99
CA ASP A 129 6.94 -10.85 4.71
C ASP A 129 7.79 -9.63 5.15
N MET A 130 7.17 -8.46 5.29
CA MET A 130 7.81 -7.27 5.86
C MET A 130 8.28 -7.51 7.30
N THR A 131 7.48 -8.20 8.10
CA THR A 131 7.82 -8.68 9.43
C THR A 131 7.12 -10.00 9.66
N TRP A 132 7.84 -11.09 9.48
CA TRP A 132 7.28 -12.41 9.71
C TRP A 132 7.08 -12.68 11.21
N GLU A 133 6.11 -13.53 11.56
CA GLU A 133 5.76 -13.93 12.94
C GLU A 133 6.88 -14.67 13.70
N ASN A 134 7.98 -14.98 13.05
CA ASN A 134 9.10 -15.62 13.71
C ASN A 134 9.74 -14.69 14.75
N PRO A 135 10.17 -15.22 15.88
CA PRO A 135 10.85 -14.41 16.88
C PRO A 135 11.98 -13.58 16.27
N PRO A 136 12.16 -12.34 16.71
CA PRO A 136 13.30 -11.52 16.34
C PRO A 136 14.61 -12.27 16.60
N GLY A 137 15.60 -12.05 15.80
CA GLY A 137 16.88 -12.74 15.97
C GLY A 137 18.03 -11.98 15.37
N GLY A 138 19.24 -12.47 15.63
CA GLY A 138 20.46 -11.78 15.23
C GLY A 138 20.94 -10.76 16.25
N THR A 139 21.80 -9.85 15.81
CA THR A 139 22.40 -8.81 16.67
C THR A 139 21.43 -7.68 16.89
N MET A 140 21.43 -7.12 18.11
CA MET A 140 20.66 -5.92 18.45
C MET A 140 21.13 -4.72 17.63
N ASP A 141 20.21 -4.02 16.99
CA ASP A 141 20.48 -2.73 16.37
C ASP A 141 20.84 -1.71 17.46
N PRO A 142 22.01 -1.04 17.36
CA PRO A 142 22.45 -0.10 18.40
C PRO A 142 21.62 1.21 18.42
N VAL A 143 20.94 1.53 17.34
CA VAL A 143 20.14 2.77 17.21
C VAL A 143 18.71 2.54 17.66
N TYR A 144 18.05 1.55 17.08
CA TYR A 144 16.62 1.29 17.28
C TYR A 144 16.35 0.32 18.43
N ARG A 145 17.38 -0.38 18.92
CA ARG A 145 17.28 -1.31 20.04
C ARG A 145 16.34 -2.49 19.78
N VAL A 146 16.28 -2.94 18.54
CA VAL A 146 15.51 -4.08 18.07
C VAL A 146 16.41 -5.10 17.37
N ARG A 147 15.91 -6.32 17.22
CA ARG A 147 16.56 -7.38 16.43
C ARG A 147 15.70 -7.66 15.21
N TRP A 148 16.00 -6.99 14.11
CA TRP A 148 15.20 -7.01 12.90
C TRP A 148 14.70 -8.41 12.54
N ALA A 149 13.38 -8.51 12.33
CA ALA A 149 12.71 -9.66 11.76
C ALA A 149 12.21 -9.35 10.35
N GLY A 150 11.82 -10.37 9.63
CA GLY A 150 11.25 -10.29 8.30
C GLY A 150 11.37 -11.64 7.63
N SER A 151 10.51 -11.92 6.69
CA SER A 151 10.56 -13.12 5.88
C SER A 151 11.37 -12.88 4.62
N SER A 152 11.98 -13.93 4.15
CA SER A 152 12.65 -13.95 2.87
C SER A 152 12.76 -15.37 2.37
N GLU A 153 11.72 -16.13 2.60
CA GLU A 153 11.64 -17.47 2.06
C GLU A 153 11.64 -17.36 0.53
N GLY A 154 12.79 -17.60 -0.06
CA GLY A 154 12.97 -17.42 -1.50
C GLY A 154 13.61 -16.11 -1.91
N SER A 155 13.97 -15.23 -1.00
CA SER A 155 14.74 -14.04 -1.32
C SER A 155 16.08 -14.37 -1.97
N PRO A 156 16.65 -13.43 -2.73
CA PRO A 156 17.97 -13.64 -3.34
C PRO A 156 19.06 -14.03 -2.37
N ASP A 157 18.93 -13.66 -1.11
CA ASP A 157 19.92 -13.90 -0.06
C ASP A 157 19.56 -15.04 0.89
N GLY A 158 18.35 -15.61 0.75
CA GLY A 158 17.92 -16.80 1.53
C GLY A 158 17.82 -16.57 3.03
N ASN A 159 17.68 -15.33 3.48
CA ASN A 159 17.60 -14.96 4.89
C ASN A 159 16.23 -14.36 5.21
N LYS A 160 15.69 -14.70 6.37
CA LYS A 160 14.35 -14.30 6.82
C LYS A 160 14.32 -13.02 7.66
N ARG A 161 15.40 -12.25 7.68
CA ARG A 161 15.49 -11.03 8.48
C ARG A 161 16.00 -9.89 7.62
N TRP A 162 15.38 -8.73 7.74
CA TRP A 162 15.82 -7.54 7.06
C TRP A 162 15.43 -6.27 7.84
N GLY A 163 16.31 -5.31 7.83
CA GLY A 163 16.20 -4.05 8.54
C GLY A 163 15.83 -2.88 7.65
N LEU A 164 16.14 -1.67 8.07
CA LEU A 164 15.78 -0.44 7.37
C LEU A 164 16.74 -0.12 6.23
N ASP A 165 18.02 -0.14 6.51
CA ASP A 165 19.06 0.30 5.58
C ASP A 165 20.11 -0.79 5.28
N ARG A 166 21.03 -0.45 4.39
CA ARG A 166 22.12 -1.37 4.01
C ARG A 166 23.11 -1.66 5.15
N GLY A 167 23.19 -0.78 6.16
CA GLY A 167 24.00 -0.99 7.36
C GLY A 167 23.48 -2.14 8.20
N ASP A 168 22.18 -2.37 8.17
CA ASP A 168 21.52 -3.46 8.89
C ASP A 168 21.84 -4.85 8.32
N SER A 169 22.42 -4.94 7.14
CA SER A 169 22.80 -6.23 6.52
C SER A 169 23.73 -7.07 7.39
N ILE A 170 24.58 -6.43 8.20
CA ILE A 170 25.46 -7.12 9.17
C ILE A 170 24.64 -7.70 10.31
N LEU A 171 23.59 -7.00 10.75
CA LEU A 171 22.73 -7.40 11.86
C LEU A 171 21.77 -8.53 11.46
N THR A 172 21.21 -8.42 10.25
CA THR A 172 20.23 -9.36 9.73
C THR A 172 20.86 -10.56 9.01
N GLY A 173 22.06 -10.40 8.48
CA GLY A 173 22.69 -11.36 7.57
C GLY A 173 22.01 -11.42 6.20
N ASN A 174 21.23 -10.39 5.84
CA ASN A 174 20.47 -10.30 4.60
C ASN A 174 20.76 -8.97 3.91
N ARG A 175 20.93 -8.98 2.58
CA ARG A 175 21.14 -7.76 1.80
C ARG A 175 19.84 -7.04 1.43
N VAL A 176 18.70 -7.67 1.63
CA VAL A 176 17.38 -7.04 1.46
C VAL A 176 17.09 -6.17 2.68
N SER A 177 16.61 -4.96 2.45
CA SER A 177 16.22 -3.98 3.46
C SER A 177 15.10 -3.09 2.92
N MET A 178 14.50 -2.25 3.76
CA MET A 178 13.52 -1.25 3.30
C MET A 178 14.12 -0.35 2.22
N ASP A 179 15.38 0.05 2.35
CA ASP A 179 16.06 0.84 1.30
C ASP A 179 16.12 0.09 -0.04
N THR A 180 16.37 -1.20 -0.02
CA THR A 180 16.37 -2.03 -1.25
C THR A 180 15.04 -1.97 -1.97
N TYR A 181 13.93 -2.03 -1.20
CA TYR A 181 12.59 -1.87 -1.71
C TYR A 181 12.36 -0.47 -2.29
N LEU A 182 12.62 0.56 -1.52
CA LEU A 182 12.37 1.95 -1.90
C LEU A 182 13.21 2.37 -3.12
N GLU A 183 14.47 1.93 -3.20
CA GLU A 183 15.32 2.11 -4.37
C GLU A 183 14.79 1.34 -5.60
N GLY A 184 14.18 0.16 -5.39
CA GLY A 184 13.52 -0.61 -6.43
C GLY A 184 12.34 0.15 -7.04
N VAL A 185 11.49 0.74 -6.21
CA VAL A 185 10.40 1.63 -6.66
C VAL A 185 10.95 2.82 -7.44
N ASP A 186 11.94 3.53 -6.90
CA ASP A 186 12.59 4.63 -7.61
C ASP A 186 13.18 4.21 -8.96
N ALA A 187 13.67 2.98 -9.06
CA ALA A 187 14.21 2.45 -10.33
C ALA A 187 13.10 2.20 -11.37
N VAL A 188 11.89 1.84 -10.97
CA VAL A 188 10.73 1.74 -11.88
C VAL A 188 10.25 3.14 -12.27
N ILE A 189 10.16 4.07 -11.32
CA ILE A 189 9.78 5.47 -11.58
C ILE A 189 10.72 6.10 -12.62
N ARG A 190 12.04 5.94 -12.44
CA ARG A 190 13.04 6.44 -13.41
C ARG A 190 12.86 5.80 -14.78
N TYR A 191 12.62 4.50 -14.83
CA TYR A 191 12.38 3.77 -16.08
C TYR A 191 11.17 4.33 -16.83
N CYS A 192 10.04 4.53 -16.15
CA CYS A 192 8.85 5.15 -16.74
C CYS A 192 9.15 6.55 -17.27
N LYS A 193 9.86 7.36 -16.49
CA LYS A 193 10.24 8.72 -16.88
C LYS A 193 11.14 8.75 -18.13
N ASP A 194 12.14 7.88 -18.18
CA ASP A 194 13.11 7.81 -19.29
C ASP A 194 12.43 7.38 -20.60
N LEU A 195 11.41 6.52 -20.51
CA LEU A 195 10.62 6.06 -21.67
C LEU A 195 9.35 6.88 -21.93
N HIS A 196 9.12 7.95 -21.17
CA HIS A 196 7.90 8.78 -21.25
C HIS A 196 6.60 7.99 -21.06
N ILE A 197 6.63 6.95 -20.22
CA ILE A 197 5.46 6.18 -19.81
C ILE A 197 4.72 6.98 -18.73
N PRO A 198 3.41 7.24 -18.84
CA PRO A 198 2.69 8.15 -17.94
C PRO A 198 2.36 7.55 -16.58
N THR A 199 2.69 6.29 -16.33
CA THR A 199 2.34 5.58 -15.10
C THR A 199 2.89 6.28 -13.86
N GLN A 200 2.00 6.63 -12.93
CA GLN A 200 2.35 7.12 -11.61
C GLN A 200 2.59 5.93 -10.67
N TRP A 201 3.66 5.97 -9.89
CA TRP A 201 3.91 4.97 -8.87
C TRP A 201 3.57 5.51 -7.48
N ILE A 202 2.86 4.69 -6.68
CA ILE A 202 2.54 5.02 -5.30
C ILE A 202 3.35 4.13 -4.34
N TYR A 203 3.83 4.72 -3.25
CA TYR A 203 4.41 4.01 -2.13
C TYR A 203 3.31 3.61 -1.18
N ASN A 204 3.45 2.44 -0.55
CA ASN A 204 2.50 1.95 0.44
C ASN A 204 3.24 1.63 1.73
N THR A 205 2.63 1.87 2.88
CA THR A 205 2.96 1.15 4.09
C THR A 205 2.31 -0.22 4.06
N GLY A 206 2.63 -1.09 4.99
CA GLY A 206 2.19 -2.49 4.97
C GLY A 206 1.19 -2.84 6.06
N PRO A 207 0.99 -4.13 6.30
CA PRO A 207 0.15 -4.60 7.37
C PRO A 207 0.65 -4.12 8.72
N VAL A 208 -0.28 -3.90 9.63
CA VAL A 208 -0.01 -3.48 11.01
C VAL A 208 -0.19 -4.63 11.98
N ASP A 209 0.42 -4.48 13.14
CA ASP A 209 0.31 -5.44 14.23
C ASP A 209 -1.16 -5.75 14.56
N GLY A 210 -1.47 -7.02 14.75
CA GLY A 210 -2.78 -7.50 15.14
C GLY A 210 -2.87 -7.80 16.65
N GLU A 211 -4.01 -8.31 17.10
CA GLU A 211 -4.23 -8.61 18.52
C GLU A 211 -3.28 -9.64 19.09
N GLU A 212 -2.88 -10.64 18.30
CA GLU A 212 -2.00 -11.72 18.73
C GLU A 212 -0.55 -11.28 18.96
N GLU A 213 -0.14 -10.24 18.26
CA GLU A 213 1.19 -9.64 18.37
C GLU A 213 1.21 -8.46 19.34
N ASN A 214 0.12 -8.22 20.05
CA ASN A 214 -0.04 -7.08 20.95
C ASN A 214 1.13 -6.95 21.93
N GLY A 215 1.79 -5.82 21.91
CA GLY A 215 2.94 -5.54 22.76
C GLY A 215 4.21 -6.31 22.41
N SER A 216 4.39 -6.70 21.16
CA SER A 216 5.57 -7.44 20.69
C SER A 216 6.69 -6.54 20.17
N GLU A 217 7.92 -7.09 20.19
CA GLU A 217 9.06 -6.47 19.51
C GLU A 217 8.81 -6.39 17.98
N MET A 218 8.11 -7.38 17.41
CA MET A 218 7.81 -7.40 15.97
C MET A 218 6.85 -6.27 15.56
N GLY A 219 5.80 -6.01 16.35
CA GLY A 219 4.89 -4.88 16.11
C GLY A 219 5.63 -3.55 16.13
N PHE A 220 6.53 -3.36 17.07
CA PHE A 220 7.39 -2.18 17.12
C PHE A 220 8.34 -2.09 15.91
N GLN A 221 8.90 -3.20 15.46
CA GLN A 221 9.72 -3.22 14.23
C GLN A 221 8.91 -2.83 12.99
N ARG A 222 7.64 -3.28 12.88
CA ARG A 222 6.73 -2.87 11.80
C ARG A 222 6.55 -1.37 11.78
N GLU A 223 6.24 -0.77 12.93
CA GLU A 223 6.09 0.69 13.03
C GLU A 223 7.34 1.42 12.53
N LEU A 224 8.53 0.99 12.94
CA LEU A 224 9.79 1.58 12.47
C LEU A 224 9.96 1.47 10.95
N LYS A 225 9.54 0.35 10.34
CA LYS A 225 9.59 0.17 8.89
C LYS A 225 8.58 1.05 8.18
N HIS A 226 7.37 1.21 8.71
CA HIS A 226 6.38 2.15 8.19
C HIS A 226 6.88 3.59 8.27
N ASP A 227 7.47 3.97 9.39
CA ASP A 227 8.05 5.31 9.57
C ASP A 227 9.21 5.58 8.61
N HIS A 228 10.00 4.56 8.30
CA HIS A 228 11.05 4.66 7.29
C HIS A 228 10.48 4.94 5.88
N ILE A 229 9.38 4.28 5.49
CA ILE A 229 8.66 4.55 4.24
C ILE A 229 8.09 5.98 4.24
N ARG A 230 7.43 6.39 5.33
CA ARG A 230 6.88 7.76 5.49
C ARG A 230 7.96 8.82 5.32
N ALA A 231 9.11 8.62 6.00
CA ALA A 231 10.25 9.53 5.91
C ALA A 231 10.84 9.59 4.50
N TRP A 232 10.94 8.44 3.81
CA TRP A 232 11.39 8.39 2.42
C TRP A 232 10.47 9.17 1.49
N VAL A 233 9.16 9.01 1.63
CA VAL A 233 8.19 9.73 0.82
C VAL A 233 8.24 11.22 1.14
N ALA A 234 8.26 11.61 2.41
CA ALA A 234 8.30 13.00 2.85
C ALA A 234 9.56 13.76 2.36
N ALA A 235 10.64 13.05 2.05
CA ALA A 235 11.88 13.64 1.54
C ALA A 235 11.77 14.17 0.10
N ASP A 236 10.74 13.79 -0.67
CA ASP A 236 10.52 14.24 -2.04
C ASP A 236 9.03 14.48 -2.30
N ALA A 237 8.63 15.73 -2.47
CA ALA A 237 7.24 16.13 -2.67
C ALA A 237 6.57 15.55 -3.93
N SER A 238 7.35 14.97 -4.85
CA SER A 238 6.81 14.27 -6.03
C SER A 238 6.37 12.83 -5.75
N ARG A 239 6.74 12.27 -4.60
CA ARG A 239 6.36 10.94 -4.17
C ARG A 239 4.95 10.93 -3.59
N ILE A 240 4.22 9.86 -3.87
CA ILE A 240 2.83 9.68 -3.43
C ILE A 240 2.80 8.54 -2.42
N LEU A 241 2.15 8.75 -1.27
CA LEU A 241 1.99 7.74 -0.23
C LEU A 241 0.52 7.31 -0.11
N PHE A 242 0.29 6.02 -0.10
CA PHE A 242 -0.91 5.40 0.45
C PHE A 242 -0.55 4.76 1.79
N ASP A 243 -0.92 5.42 2.88
CA ASP A 243 -0.55 4.98 4.23
C ASP A 243 -1.54 3.94 4.78
N TYR A 244 -1.45 2.73 4.21
CA TYR A 244 -2.29 1.58 4.57
C TYR A 244 -2.31 1.34 6.08
N ALA A 245 -1.15 1.35 6.73
CA ALA A 245 -1.01 1.13 8.16
C ALA A 245 -1.76 2.19 8.96
N ASP A 246 -1.58 3.47 8.62
CA ASP A 246 -2.24 4.55 9.34
C ASP A 246 -3.77 4.49 9.17
N ILE A 247 -4.27 4.24 7.95
CA ILE A 247 -5.71 4.13 7.69
C ILE A 247 -6.35 3.07 8.57
N LEU A 248 -5.69 1.93 8.78
CA LEU A 248 -6.24 0.80 9.52
C LEU A 248 -6.04 0.89 11.04
N CYS A 249 -5.12 1.74 11.51
CA CYS A 249 -4.96 1.97 12.94
C CYS A 249 -6.03 2.86 13.55
N TRP A 250 -6.85 3.55 12.75
CA TRP A 250 -7.91 4.44 13.19
C TRP A 250 -9.28 3.88 12.83
N ASN A 251 -10.26 4.08 13.72
CA ASN A 251 -11.66 3.77 13.43
C ASN A 251 -12.42 4.98 12.83
N ASN A 252 -13.71 4.81 12.61
CA ASN A 252 -14.58 5.87 12.08
C ASN A 252 -14.95 6.94 13.12
N ASP A 253 -14.68 6.70 14.40
CA ASP A 253 -14.90 7.65 15.49
C ASP A 253 -13.66 8.53 15.75
N GLY A 254 -12.59 8.33 15.00
CA GLY A 254 -11.32 9.07 15.13
C GLY A 254 -10.47 8.59 16.31
N GLU A 255 -10.61 7.33 16.70
CA GLU A 255 -9.82 6.70 17.75
C GLU A 255 -8.69 5.88 17.13
N LYS A 256 -7.46 6.05 17.62
CA LYS A 256 -6.28 5.29 17.20
C LYS A 256 -6.04 4.13 18.15
N ASN A 257 -5.83 2.93 17.61
CA ASN A 257 -5.41 1.79 18.41
C ASN A 257 -3.87 1.76 18.55
N MET A 258 -3.42 1.58 19.80
CA MET A 258 -1.99 1.54 20.15
C MET A 258 -1.72 0.35 21.06
N ALA A 259 -0.59 -0.32 20.82
CA ALA A 259 -0.02 -1.33 21.70
C ALA A 259 1.29 -0.84 22.32
N GLU A 260 1.79 -1.55 23.32
CA GLU A 260 3.02 -1.22 24.05
C GLU A 260 3.90 -2.45 24.18
N TRP A 261 5.08 -2.41 23.62
CA TRP A 261 6.11 -3.41 23.89
C TRP A 261 6.94 -3.02 25.12
N ASN A 262 7.07 -3.93 26.08
CA ASN A 262 7.94 -3.73 27.23
C ASN A 262 9.34 -4.29 26.93
N ASP A 263 10.26 -3.43 26.50
CA ASP A 263 11.65 -3.74 26.26
C ASP A 263 12.44 -3.66 27.58
N ASN A 264 12.38 -4.72 28.37
CA ASN A 264 13.11 -4.81 29.65
C ASN A 264 12.88 -3.63 30.63
N GLY A 265 11.65 -3.11 30.65
CA GLY A 265 11.24 -2.00 31.50
C GLY A 265 11.17 -0.67 30.78
N GLU A 266 11.61 -0.57 29.57
CA GLU A 266 11.36 0.57 28.66
C GLU A 266 10.11 0.29 27.84
N ILE A 267 9.09 1.14 27.96
CA ILE A 267 7.85 1.00 27.20
C ILE A 267 8.00 1.66 25.83
N ARG A 268 7.74 0.87 24.78
CA ARG A 268 7.81 1.29 23.37
C ARG A 268 6.44 1.17 22.74
N PRO A 269 5.71 2.29 22.58
CA PRO A 269 4.42 2.29 21.94
C PRO A 269 4.58 2.06 20.42
N HIS A 270 3.61 1.39 19.83
CA HIS A 270 3.47 1.23 18.38
C HIS A 270 2.00 1.14 17.98
N ALA A 271 1.72 1.49 16.73
CA ALA A 271 0.38 1.42 16.21
C ALA A 271 -0.03 -0.05 15.92
N GLN A 272 -1.30 -0.33 16.14
CA GLN A 272 -1.92 -1.62 15.93
C GLN A 272 -3.20 -1.44 15.11
N ILE A 273 -3.60 -2.44 14.32
CA ILE A 273 -4.89 -2.37 13.61
C ILE A 273 -6.02 -2.15 14.61
N HIS A 274 -6.94 -1.23 14.29
CA HIS A 274 -8.09 -1.00 15.15
C HIS A 274 -9.04 -2.20 15.09
N PRO A 275 -9.60 -2.68 16.22
CA PRO A 275 -10.50 -3.83 16.25
C PRO A 275 -11.68 -3.71 15.28
N ASP A 276 -12.22 -2.51 15.07
CA ASP A 276 -13.32 -2.26 14.12
C ASP A 276 -12.93 -2.53 12.66
N ASN A 277 -11.63 -2.58 12.34
CA ASN A 277 -11.11 -2.82 11.00
C ASN A 277 -10.68 -4.28 10.78
N LEU A 278 -10.68 -5.09 11.85
CA LEU A 278 -10.38 -6.51 11.77
C LEU A 278 -11.50 -7.28 11.10
N MET A 279 -11.16 -8.42 10.53
CA MET A 279 -12.12 -9.38 10.00
C MET A 279 -12.92 -10.00 11.16
N ASP A 280 -14.25 -10.02 11.04
CA ASP A 280 -15.11 -10.76 11.96
C ASP A 280 -15.34 -12.17 11.41
N TYR A 281 -14.91 -13.18 12.16
CA TYR A 281 -15.04 -14.59 11.78
C TYR A 281 -16.49 -15.09 11.72
N ASP A 282 -17.41 -14.43 12.40
CA ASP A 282 -18.83 -14.77 12.40
C ASP A 282 -19.58 -14.17 11.20
N GLU A 283 -18.94 -13.27 10.47
CA GLU A 283 -19.50 -12.70 9.26
C GLU A 283 -19.21 -13.60 8.04
N SER A 284 -20.23 -14.28 7.55
CA SER A 284 -20.18 -15.04 6.30
C SER A 284 -20.09 -14.13 5.06
N PHE A 285 -19.14 -13.18 5.06
CA PHE A 285 -18.99 -12.19 4.01
C PHE A 285 -18.00 -12.70 2.96
N ASN A 286 -18.50 -13.45 2.00
CA ASN A 286 -17.71 -14.11 0.95
C ASN A 286 -16.91 -13.18 0.02
N ILE A 287 -17.09 -11.87 0.10
CA ILE A 287 -16.37 -10.91 -0.74
C ILE A 287 -15.05 -10.47 -0.08
N ILE A 288 -15.01 -10.47 1.24
CA ILE A 288 -13.85 -10.02 2.03
C ILE A 288 -13.20 -11.17 2.79
N ASP A 289 -13.82 -12.32 2.80
CA ASP A 289 -13.20 -13.54 3.34
C ASP A 289 -11.95 -13.86 2.49
N MET A 290 -10.88 -13.19 2.87
CA MET A 290 -9.66 -13.11 2.09
C MET A 290 -8.83 -14.37 2.17
N VAL A 291 -9.10 -15.21 3.06
CA VAL A 291 -8.52 -16.54 3.27
C VAL A 291 -9.12 -17.01 4.57
N ASN A 292 -9.27 -18.28 4.80
CA ASN A 292 -9.54 -18.86 6.11
C ASN A 292 -8.40 -18.51 7.09
N ASP A 293 -8.25 -17.22 7.37
CA ASP A 293 -7.26 -16.73 8.30
C ASP A 293 -7.84 -16.89 9.70
N THR A 294 -7.23 -17.78 10.43
CA THR A 294 -7.60 -18.06 11.81
C THR A 294 -7.01 -17.07 12.79
N ASP A 295 -6.20 -16.12 12.31
CA ASP A 295 -5.33 -15.34 13.18
C ASP A 295 -5.82 -13.90 13.43
N GLY A 296 -6.92 -13.46 12.77
CA GLY A 296 -7.48 -12.12 12.99
C GLY A 296 -6.66 -10.95 12.42
N ASP A 297 -5.66 -11.25 11.60
CA ASP A 297 -4.71 -10.29 11.07
C ASP A 297 -5.18 -9.57 9.81
N HIS A 298 -6.15 -10.15 9.09
CA HIS A 298 -6.68 -9.59 7.87
C HIS A 298 -7.84 -8.63 8.14
N ILE A 299 -8.07 -7.74 7.18
CA ILE A 299 -9.03 -6.65 7.33
C ILE A 299 -10.47 -7.11 7.13
N GLY A 300 -11.39 -6.52 7.91
CA GLY A 300 -12.83 -6.66 7.75
C GLY A 300 -13.44 -5.66 6.77
N GLU A 301 -14.77 -5.68 6.67
CA GLU A 301 -15.54 -4.79 5.78
C GLU A 301 -15.24 -3.31 6.05
N VAL A 302 -15.22 -2.91 7.32
CA VAL A 302 -14.98 -1.52 7.73
C VAL A 302 -13.61 -1.07 7.27
N GLY A 303 -12.56 -1.86 7.55
CA GLY A 303 -11.20 -1.57 7.11
C GLY A 303 -11.09 -1.50 5.59
N ALA A 304 -11.69 -2.44 4.86
CA ALA A 304 -11.69 -2.45 3.40
C ALA A 304 -12.40 -1.22 2.80
N LEU A 305 -13.52 -0.79 3.38
CA LEU A 305 -14.20 0.44 2.96
C LEU A 305 -13.36 1.69 3.22
N ARG A 306 -12.66 1.76 4.35
CA ARG A 306 -11.73 2.87 4.64
C ARG A 306 -10.62 2.94 3.59
N LEU A 307 -10.03 1.80 3.23
CA LEU A 307 -9.03 1.74 2.15
C LEU A 307 -9.62 2.18 0.81
N ALA A 308 -10.84 1.76 0.48
CA ALA A 308 -11.49 2.14 -0.77
C ALA A 308 -11.73 3.65 -0.85
N LYS A 309 -12.26 4.26 0.21
CA LYS A 309 -12.48 5.71 0.28
C LYS A 309 -11.18 6.49 0.12
N ALA A 310 -10.13 6.10 0.85
CA ALA A 310 -8.81 6.71 0.74
C ALA A 310 -8.21 6.55 -0.67
N MET A 311 -8.44 5.41 -1.33
CA MET A 311 -8.00 5.18 -2.71
C MET A 311 -8.70 6.12 -3.70
N TRP A 312 -10.02 6.27 -3.64
CA TRP A 312 -10.74 7.22 -4.50
C TRP A 312 -10.28 8.64 -4.28
N TRP A 313 -10.07 9.04 -3.02
CA TRP A 313 -9.53 10.36 -2.70
C TRP A 313 -8.13 10.56 -3.36
N MET A 314 -7.23 9.61 -3.18
CA MET A 314 -5.88 9.68 -3.75
C MET A 314 -5.91 9.72 -5.28
N LEU A 315 -6.72 8.88 -5.92
CA LEU A 315 -6.86 8.85 -7.38
C LEU A 315 -7.45 10.17 -7.92
N ALA A 316 -8.40 10.76 -7.22
CA ALA A 316 -8.93 12.09 -7.54
C ALA A 316 -7.85 13.19 -7.44
N ARG A 317 -6.96 13.10 -6.43
CA ARG A 317 -5.80 13.99 -6.31
C ARG A 317 -4.82 13.80 -7.48
N ILE A 318 -4.55 12.57 -7.89
CA ILE A 318 -3.73 12.25 -9.06
C ILE A 318 -4.39 12.78 -10.34
N ALA A 319 -5.71 12.73 -10.43
CA ALA A 319 -6.50 13.34 -11.54
C ALA A 319 -6.49 14.88 -11.55
N GLY A 320 -5.88 15.51 -10.53
CA GLY A 320 -5.72 16.97 -10.47
C GLY A 320 -6.70 17.70 -9.56
N TRP A 321 -7.44 17.00 -8.70
CA TRP A 321 -8.20 17.65 -7.63
C TRP A 321 -7.26 18.23 -6.58
N ASP A 322 -7.54 19.43 -6.09
CA ASP A 322 -6.71 20.11 -5.09
C ASP A 322 -6.92 19.62 -3.66
N GLY A 323 -7.90 18.72 -3.44
CA GLY A 323 -8.25 18.20 -2.13
C GLY A 323 -9.16 19.12 -1.32
N ASN A 324 -9.61 20.22 -1.90
CA ASN A 324 -10.56 21.09 -1.24
C ASN A 324 -11.97 20.77 -1.72
N GLY A 325 -12.92 20.62 -0.79
CA GLY A 325 -14.34 20.52 -1.11
C GLY A 325 -14.75 21.72 -1.95
N GLY A 326 -15.30 21.49 -3.13
CA GLY A 326 -15.68 22.58 -4.01
C GLY A 326 -16.71 23.45 -3.31
N SER A 327 -16.36 24.69 -3.01
CA SER A 327 -17.39 25.71 -2.84
C SER A 327 -18.20 25.71 -4.14
N THR A 328 -19.43 25.21 -4.08
CA THR A 328 -20.42 25.35 -5.15
C THR A 328 -20.57 26.84 -5.43
N GLY A 329 -19.88 27.30 -6.49
CA GLY A 329 -20.12 28.59 -7.09
C GLY A 329 -21.18 28.46 -8.19
#